data_f5c11980815a981dcdbbe9995962091e
#
_entry.id   f5c11980815a981dcdbbe9995962091e
#
_cell.length_a   1.000
_cell.length_b   1.000
_cell.length_c   1.000
_cell.angle_alpha   90.00
_cell.angle_beta   90.00
_cell.angle_gamma   90.00
#
_symmetry.space_group_name_H-M   'P 1'
#
loop_
_entity.id
_entity.type
_entity.pdbx_description
1 polymer ?
#
loop_
_entity_poly.entity_id
_entity_poly.type
_entity_poly.pdbx_seq_one_letter_code
_entity_poly.pdbx_strand_id
1 'polypeptide(L)'
;MKILIIEDEPSLREIMQRALVQERYVVETASTYSEADAKIAAYSYDCILLDIMLPDGNGLQLLKHLKELRKRENIIIISARDSLDDKILGLDMGADDYLPKPFHTAELL
;
A
#
# COMPACT_ATOMS: atom_id res chain seq x y z
N MET A 1 0.11 5.53 15.23
CA MET A 1 0.61 5.42 13.85
C MET A 1 -0.56 5.47 12.90
N LYS A 2 -0.45 6.24 11.83
CA LYS A 2 -1.51 6.39 10.82
C LYS A 2 -1.11 5.63 9.56
N ILE A 3 -1.99 4.75 9.10
CA ILE A 3 -1.73 3.84 7.98
C ILE A 3 -2.79 4.03 6.90
N LEU A 4 -2.36 4.11 5.65
CA LEU A 4 -3.24 4.09 4.50
C LEU A 4 -3.14 2.72 3.82
N ILE A 5 -4.28 2.05 3.64
CA ILE A 5 -4.37 0.79 2.90
C ILE A 5 -4.96 1.10 1.53
N ILE A 6 -4.20 0.80 0.47
CA ILE A 6 -4.63 0.96 -0.91
C ILE A 6 -4.85 -0.42 -1.51
N GLU A 7 -6.10 -0.86 -1.53
CA GLU A 7 -6.49 -2.20 -1.93
C GLU A 7 -7.91 -2.18 -2.51
N ASP A 8 -8.09 -2.72 -3.71
CA ASP A 8 -9.39 -2.72 -4.39
C ASP A 8 -10.30 -3.88 -4.00
N GLU A 9 -9.74 -5.00 -3.52
CA GLU A 9 -10.54 -6.16 -3.14
C GLU A 9 -11.16 -5.93 -1.76
N PRO A 10 -12.53 -5.84 -1.65
CA PRO A 10 -13.18 -5.41 -0.41
C PRO A 10 -12.93 -6.33 0.79
N SER A 11 -12.96 -7.63 0.57
CA SER A 11 -12.79 -8.59 1.67
C SER A 11 -11.39 -8.52 2.26
N LEU A 12 -10.37 -8.46 1.42
CA LEU A 12 -8.99 -8.33 1.86
C LEU A 12 -8.75 -6.99 2.55
N ARG A 13 -9.27 -5.91 1.97
CA ARG A 13 -9.16 -4.57 2.56
C ARG A 13 -9.74 -4.54 3.97
N GLU A 14 -10.92 -5.16 4.17
CA GLU A 14 -11.56 -5.21 5.48
C GLU A 14 -10.74 -6.03 6.49
N ILE A 15 -10.20 -7.16 6.07
CA ILE A 15 -9.36 -8.00 6.93
C ILE A 15 -8.13 -7.24 7.38
N MET A 16 -7.46 -6.56 6.46
CA MET A 16 -6.27 -5.77 6.76
C MET A 16 -6.61 -4.62 7.72
N GLN A 17 -7.71 -3.93 7.46
CA GLN A 17 -8.15 -2.81 8.29
C GLN A 17 -8.44 -3.28 9.71
N ARG A 18 -9.16 -4.38 9.89
CA ARG A 18 -9.47 -4.92 11.21
C ARG A 18 -8.21 -5.30 11.98
N ALA A 19 -7.28 -5.98 11.32
CA ALA A 19 -6.04 -6.42 11.97
C ALA A 19 -5.25 -5.22 12.51
N LEU A 20 -5.14 -4.15 11.74
CA LEU A 20 -4.38 -2.97 12.13
C LEU A 20 -5.11 -2.11 13.16
N VAL A 21 -6.44 -2.01 13.07
CA VAL A 21 -7.24 -1.29 14.07
C VAL A 21 -7.16 -1.99 15.43
N GLN A 22 -7.12 -3.32 15.46
CA GLN A 22 -6.93 -4.07 16.71
C GLN A 22 -5.60 -3.75 17.40
N GLU A 23 -4.58 -3.38 16.63
CA GLU A 23 -3.29 -2.94 17.16
C GLU A 23 -3.27 -1.44 17.48
N ARG A 24 -4.44 -0.79 17.50
CA ARG A 24 -4.63 0.62 17.86
C ARG A 24 -4.01 1.61 16.87
N TYR A 25 -3.81 1.20 15.62
CA TYR A 25 -3.42 2.13 14.57
C TYR A 25 -4.64 2.89 14.03
N VAL A 26 -4.42 4.11 13.60
CA VAL A 26 -5.41 4.87 12.84
C VAL A 26 -5.31 4.44 11.37
N VAL A 27 -6.39 3.90 10.83
CA VAL A 27 -6.37 3.29 9.49
C VAL A 27 -7.35 4.01 8.58
N GLU A 28 -6.86 4.43 7.40
CA GLU A 28 -7.68 4.88 6.29
C GLU A 28 -7.51 3.93 5.12
N THR A 29 -8.48 3.91 4.23
CA THR A 29 -8.48 3.02 3.07
C THR A 29 -8.75 3.78 1.78
N ALA A 30 -8.21 3.24 0.67
CA ALA A 30 -8.51 3.69 -0.68
C ALA A 30 -8.67 2.45 -1.55
N SER A 31 -9.67 2.46 -2.44
CA SER A 31 -9.98 1.31 -3.29
C SER A 31 -9.55 1.52 -4.75
N THR A 32 -9.13 2.72 -5.11
CA THR A 32 -8.70 3.07 -6.47
C THR A 32 -7.45 3.91 -6.44
N TYR A 33 -6.78 3.98 -7.59
CA TYR A 33 -5.63 4.87 -7.77
C TYR A 33 -6.01 6.32 -7.50
N SER A 34 -7.12 6.77 -8.07
CA SER A 34 -7.59 8.15 -7.95
C SER A 34 -7.87 8.54 -6.49
N GLU A 35 -8.55 7.66 -5.74
CA GLU A 35 -8.83 7.90 -4.33
C GLU A 35 -7.55 7.94 -3.50
N ALA A 36 -6.63 7.02 -3.76
CA ALA A 36 -5.33 6.97 -3.10
C ALA A 36 -4.52 8.23 -3.37
N ASP A 37 -4.46 8.67 -4.62
CA ASP A 37 -3.72 9.86 -5.02
C ASP A 37 -4.25 11.11 -4.30
N ALA A 38 -5.57 11.25 -4.21
CA ALA A 38 -6.20 12.35 -3.50
C ALA A 38 -5.85 12.36 -2.01
N LYS A 39 -5.89 11.20 -1.36
CA LYS A 39 -5.55 11.09 0.06
C LYS A 39 -4.08 11.36 0.33
N ILE A 40 -3.20 10.86 -0.51
CA ILE A 40 -1.76 11.12 -0.40
C ILE A 40 -1.44 12.60 -0.55
N ALA A 41 -2.12 13.28 -1.46
CA ALA A 41 -1.93 14.71 -1.66
C ALA A 41 -2.40 15.53 -0.45
N ALA A 42 -3.47 15.10 0.22
CA ALA A 42 -4.11 15.85 1.29
C ALA A 42 -3.54 15.55 2.69
N TYR A 43 -3.02 14.35 2.91
CA TYR A 43 -2.65 13.88 4.25
C TYR A 43 -1.27 13.23 4.25
N SER A 44 -0.68 13.13 5.45
CA SER A 44 0.56 12.37 5.68
C SER A 44 0.24 11.09 6.44
N TYR A 45 0.96 10.02 6.12
CA TYR A 45 0.81 8.71 6.74
C TYR A 45 2.17 8.21 7.24
N ASP A 46 2.15 7.40 8.28
CA ASP A 46 3.38 6.75 8.76
C ASP A 46 3.75 5.56 7.88
N CYS A 47 2.74 4.88 7.35
CA CYS A 47 2.94 3.73 6.47
C CYS A 47 1.84 3.67 5.42
N ILE A 48 2.20 3.27 4.21
CA ILE A 48 1.27 3.04 3.11
C ILE A 48 1.42 1.60 2.64
N LEU A 49 0.31 0.85 2.69
CA LEU A 49 0.21 -0.50 2.15
C LEU A 49 -0.39 -0.39 0.76
N LEU A 50 0.39 -0.69 -0.27
CA LEU A 50 0.07 -0.37 -1.65
C LEU A 50 -0.06 -1.62 -2.51
N ASP A 51 -1.27 -1.88 -3.05
CA ASP A 51 -1.46 -2.89 -4.07
C ASP A 51 -1.01 -2.34 -5.43
N ILE A 52 -0.25 -3.14 -6.18
CA ILE A 52 0.19 -2.77 -7.52
C ILE A 52 -0.98 -2.76 -8.50
N MET A 53 -1.89 -3.72 -8.38
CA MET A 53 -2.99 -3.91 -9.35
C MET A 53 -4.24 -3.19 -8.86
N LEU A 54 -4.45 -1.99 -9.35
CA LEU A 54 -5.64 -1.18 -9.05
C LEU A 54 -6.53 -1.10 -10.29
N PRO A 55 -7.87 -0.91 -10.12
CA PRO A 55 -8.79 -0.90 -11.26
C PRO A 55 -8.55 0.22 -12.25
N ASP A 56 -8.04 1.36 -11.79
CA ASP A 56 -7.86 2.56 -12.61
C ASP A 56 -6.39 2.97 -12.76
N GLY A 57 -5.44 2.09 -12.40
CA GLY A 57 -4.03 2.42 -12.56
C GLY A 57 -3.09 1.39 -11.98
N ASN A 58 -1.82 1.61 -12.20
CA ASN A 58 -0.75 0.75 -11.68
C ASN A 58 -0.16 1.37 -10.42
N GLY A 59 -0.17 0.62 -9.32
CA GLY A 59 0.36 1.08 -8.04
C GLY A 59 1.84 1.48 -8.09
N LEU A 60 2.63 0.92 -9.00
CA LEU A 60 4.03 1.34 -9.18
C LEU A 60 4.14 2.79 -9.65
N GLN A 61 3.19 3.27 -10.45
CA GLN A 61 3.15 4.68 -10.83
C GLN A 61 2.84 5.58 -9.64
N LEU A 62 1.98 5.10 -8.74
CA LEU A 62 1.69 5.82 -7.51
C LEU A 62 2.92 5.89 -6.61
N LEU A 63 3.69 4.80 -6.52
CA LEU A 63 4.95 4.78 -5.79
C LEU A 63 5.93 5.81 -6.35
N LYS A 64 6.05 5.87 -7.68
CA LYS A 64 6.90 6.84 -8.34
C LYS A 64 6.46 8.27 -8.00
N HIS A 65 5.16 8.54 -8.03
CA HIS A 65 4.61 9.85 -7.69
C HIS A 65 4.92 10.24 -6.24
N LEU A 66 4.79 9.29 -5.31
CA LEU A 66 5.15 9.51 -3.90
C LEU A 66 6.61 9.93 -3.75
N LYS A 67 7.51 9.27 -4.46
CA LYS A 67 8.93 9.60 -4.41
C LYS A 67 9.23 10.96 -5.05
N GLU A 68 8.53 11.31 -6.12
CA GLU A 68 8.65 12.64 -6.75
C GLU A 68 8.18 13.77 -5.82
N LEU A 69 7.16 13.51 -5.00
CA LEU A 69 6.69 14.45 -4.00
C LEU A 69 7.61 14.52 -2.77
N ARG A 70 8.67 13.72 -2.74
CA ARG A 70 9.63 13.63 -1.62
C ARG A 70 8.95 13.26 -0.30
N LYS A 71 7.88 12.49 -0.36
CA LYS A 71 7.24 11.98 0.82
C LYS A 71 8.08 10.87 1.44
N ARG A 72 8.13 10.84 2.78
CA ARG A 72 8.99 9.92 3.53
C ARG A 72 8.22 8.82 4.24
N GLU A 73 6.98 8.56 3.83
CA GLU A 73 6.22 7.45 4.38
C GLU A 73 6.89 6.12 4.06
N ASN A 74 6.81 5.17 4.99
CA ASN A 74 7.19 3.80 4.71
C ASN A 74 6.17 3.18 3.75
N ILE A 75 6.64 2.54 2.69
CA ILE A 75 5.79 1.97 1.67
C ILE A 75 6.05 0.47 1.57
N ILE A 76 5.00 -0.32 1.79
CA ILE A 76 5.03 -1.76 1.63
C ILE A 76 4.13 -2.12 0.45
N ILE A 77 4.70 -2.73 -0.57
CA ILE A 77 3.94 -3.21 -1.72
C ILE A 77 3.31 -4.55 -1.36
N ILE A 78 2.02 -4.69 -1.66
CA ILE A 78 1.29 -5.93 -1.49
C ILE A 78 0.76 -6.33 -2.86
N SER A 79 1.05 -7.54 -3.34
CA SER A 79 0.60 -7.92 -4.67
C SER A 79 0.51 -9.43 -4.85
N ALA A 80 -0.46 -9.86 -5.69
CA ALA A 80 -0.52 -11.22 -6.19
C ALA A 80 0.58 -11.49 -7.23
N ARG A 81 1.22 -10.44 -7.76
CA ARG A 81 2.36 -10.55 -8.68
C ARG A 81 3.60 -10.83 -7.86
N ASP A 82 3.99 -12.09 -7.82
CA ASP A 82 5.09 -12.57 -6.98
C ASP A 82 6.37 -12.87 -7.77
N SER A 83 6.48 -12.38 -9.00
CA SER A 83 7.71 -12.56 -9.76
C SER A 83 8.87 -11.81 -9.09
N LEU A 84 10.05 -12.41 -9.16
CA LEU A 84 11.25 -11.78 -8.62
C LEU A 84 11.52 -10.42 -9.29
N ASP A 85 11.23 -10.31 -10.58
CA ASP A 85 11.43 -9.06 -11.32
C ASP A 85 10.52 -7.95 -10.81
N ASP A 86 9.25 -8.24 -10.52
CA ASP A 86 8.32 -7.26 -9.95
C ASP A 86 8.74 -6.83 -8.55
N LYS A 87 9.22 -7.76 -7.75
CA LYS A 87 9.72 -7.45 -6.41
C LYS A 87 10.94 -6.53 -6.47
N ILE A 88 11.91 -6.85 -7.32
CA ILE A 88 13.12 -6.05 -7.51
C ILE A 88 12.74 -4.66 -8.01
N LEU A 89 11.86 -4.56 -9.00
CA LEU A 89 11.43 -3.28 -9.54
C LEU A 89 10.78 -2.40 -8.48
N GLY A 90 9.87 -2.97 -7.67
CA GLY A 90 9.21 -2.22 -6.59
C GLY A 90 10.20 -1.69 -5.57
N LEU A 91 11.14 -2.52 -5.13
CA LEU A 91 12.16 -2.11 -4.16
C LEU A 91 13.12 -1.08 -4.77
N ASP A 92 13.51 -1.24 -6.02
CA ASP A 92 14.38 -0.28 -6.73
C ASP A 92 13.68 1.07 -6.90
N MET A 93 12.36 1.08 -7.06
CA MET A 93 11.58 2.32 -7.15
C MET A 93 11.38 3.01 -5.80
N GLY A 94 11.84 2.40 -4.72
CA GLY A 94 11.88 3.02 -3.40
C GLY A 94 10.88 2.49 -2.39
N ALA A 95 10.21 1.35 -2.65
CA ALA A 95 9.43 0.68 -1.63
C ALA A 95 10.34 0.13 -0.54
N ASP A 96 9.88 0.15 0.70
CA ASP A 96 10.65 -0.34 1.83
C ASP A 96 10.55 -1.86 1.98
N ASP A 97 9.45 -2.44 1.51
CA ASP A 97 9.25 -3.89 1.55
C ASP A 97 8.24 -4.33 0.50
N TYR A 98 8.14 -5.63 0.30
CA TYR A 98 7.24 -6.24 -0.66
C TYR A 98 6.66 -7.52 -0.06
N LEU A 99 5.32 -7.58 0.04
CA LEU A 99 4.61 -8.70 0.64
C LEU A 99 3.73 -9.38 -0.41
N PRO A 100 4.06 -10.60 -0.86
CA PRO A 100 3.26 -11.29 -1.86
C PRO A 100 1.95 -11.83 -1.26
N LYS A 101 0.89 -11.84 -2.07
CA LYS A 101 -0.38 -12.48 -1.72
C LYS A 101 -0.32 -13.96 -2.09
N PRO A 102 -0.94 -14.86 -1.32
CA PRO A 102 -1.58 -14.62 -0.03
C PRO A 102 -0.56 -14.47 1.11
N PHE A 103 -0.93 -13.76 2.14
CA PHE A 103 -0.09 -13.58 3.32
C PHE A 103 -0.92 -13.75 4.59
N HIS A 104 -0.25 -14.00 5.72
CA HIS A 104 -0.91 -13.99 7.02
C HIS A 104 -0.97 -12.56 7.56
N THR A 105 -2.06 -12.21 8.23
CA THR A 105 -2.22 -10.87 8.81
C THR A 105 -1.10 -10.51 9.78
N ALA A 106 -0.51 -11.50 10.45
CA ALA A 106 0.65 -11.28 11.31
C ALA A 106 1.84 -10.66 10.59
N GLU A 107 1.98 -10.88 9.28
CA GLU A 107 3.07 -10.30 8.49
C GLU A 107 2.90 -8.79 8.26
N LEU A 108 1.67 -8.27 8.41
CA LEU A 108 1.41 -6.83 8.33
C LEU A 108 1.88 -6.09 9.59
N LEU A 109 1.89 -6.79 10.69
CA LEU A 109 2.17 -6.23 12.00
C LEU A 109 3.66 -6.32 12.29
#